data_ef0a3665a1b7aac7deaf6cab38729150
#
_entry.id   ef0a3665a1b7aac7deaf6cab38729150
#
_cell.length_a   1.000
_cell.length_b   1.000
_cell.length_c   1.000
_cell.angle_alpha   90.00
_cell.angle_beta   90.00
_cell.angle_gamma   90.00
#
_symmetry.space_group_name_H-M   'P 1'
#
loop_
_entity.id
_entity.type
_entity.pdbx_description
1 polymer ?
#
loop_
_entity_poly.entity_id
_entity_poly.type
_entity_poly.pdbx_seq_one_letter_code
_entity_poly.pdbx_strand_id
1 'polypeptide(L)'
;IGFATRGTRQHERLLRGQAANTLSIDYSYLESIPQIEEVSLGADGVLRVYALPTLVAEKIRSLLQQPLRNRHRRQDIFDLQHLLINRPELYNASCQKTVVEDIIIKCHDRGVPVDQGSFDQPEIHDRALADYATMADEIEGELPDFEKAFAMVRDYFRGLPWS
;
A
#
# COMPACT_ATOMS: atom_id res chain seq x y z
N ILE A 1 -5.07 19.47 3.58
CA ILE A 1 -6.05 19.96 4.58
C ILE A 1 -5.29 20.39 5.82
N GLY A 2 -5.52 21.63 6.30
CA GLY A 2 -5.00 22.09 7.58
C GLY A 2 -5.92 21.66 8.72
N PHE A 3 -5.37 21.37 9.88
CA PHE A 3 -6.14 21.00 11.08
C PHE A 3 -5.54 21.58 12.35
N ALA A 4 -6.37 21.78 13.37
CA ALA A 4 -5.96 22.24 14.69
C ALA A 4 -7.04 21.91 15.74
N THR A 5 -6.65 21.73 16.99
CA THR A 5 -7.58 21.57 18.10
C THR A 5 -8.31 22.87 18.34
N ARG A 6 -9.64 22.82 18.39
CA ARG A 6 -10.52 23.99 18.60
C ARG A 6 -10.14 24.77 19.86
N GLY A 7 -10.08 26.10 19.77
CA GLY A 7 -9.75 27.00 20.88
C GLY A 7 -8.26 27.16 21.17
N THR A 8 -7.38 26.57 20.36
CA THR A 8 -5.92 26.72 20.50
C THR A 8 -5.39 27.86 19.62
N ARG A 9 -4.17 28.33 19.91
CA ARG A 9 -3.43 29.29 19.05
C ARG A 9 -3.23 28.77 17.62
N GLN A 10 -3.11 27.45 17.46
CA GLN A 10 -3.04 26.80 16.14
C GLN A 10 -4.37 26.90 15.38
N HIS A 11 -5.51 26.83 16.09
CA HIS A 11 -6.82 27.03 15.49
C HIS A 11 -6.99 28.45 14.93
N GLU A 12 -6.54 29.47 15.66
CA GLU A 12 -6.58 30.85 15.16
C GLU A 12 -5.70 31.02 13.90
N ARG A 13 -4.53 30.40 13.88
CA ARG A 13 -3.66 30.38 12.69
C ARG A 13 -4.29 29.66 11.51
N LEU A 14 -4.96 28.52 11.76
CA LEU A 14 -5.70 27.78 10.73
C LEU A 14 -6.78 28.63 10.08
N LEU A 15 -7.57 29.37 10.89
CA LEU A 15 -8.62 30.27 10.39
C LEU A 15 -8.09 31.44 9.54
N ARG A 16 -6.82 31.79 9.73
CA ARG A 16 -6.11 32.80 8.92
C ARG A 16 -5.39 32.21 7.70
N GLY A 17 -5.61 30.92 7.37
CA GLY A 17 -4.91 30.23 6.28
C GLY A 17 -3.45 29.88 6.56
N GLN A 18 -2.99 29.95 7.81
CA GLN A 18 -1.62 29.71 8.25
C GLN A 18 -1.52 28.44 9.10
N ALA A 19 -2.12 27.35 8.63
CA ALA A 19 -2.08 26.08 9.35
C ALA A 19 -0.62 25.58 9.51
N ALA A 20 -0.24 25.28 10.76
CA ALA A 20 1.06 24.67 11.06
C ALA A 20 1.02 23.15 10.81
N ASN A 21 -0.13 22.54 11.06
CA ASN A 21 -0.35 21.11 10.83
C ASN A 21 -1.17 20.93 9.56
N THR A 22 -0.67 20.15 8.62
CA THR A 22 -1.34 19.84 7.35
C THR A 22 -1.37 18.35 7.12
N LEU A 23 -2.50 17.86 6.59
CA LEU A 23 -2.66 16.52 6.07
C LEU A 23 -2.75 16.62 4.55
N SER A 24 -1.88 15.93 3.84
CA SER A 24 -1.98 15.77 2.40
C SER A 24 -2.96 14.64 2.08
N ILE A 25 -3.85 14.88 1.12
CA ILE A 25 -4.79 13.87 0.63
C ILE A 25 -4.57 13.78 -0.87
N ASP A 26 -4.20 12.59 -1.32
CA ASP A 26 -4.06 12.28 -2.74
C ASP A 26 -5.39 11.71 -3.26
N TYR A 27 -5.81 12.19 -4.43
CA TYR A 27 -7.01 11.71 -5.11
C TYR A 27 -6.65 11.01 -6.41
N SER A 28 -7.28 9.88 -6.66
CA SER A 28 -7.25 9.22 -7.97
C SER A 28 -8.67 9.08 -8.49
N TYR A 29 -8.94 9.60 -9.69
CA TYR A 29 -10.26 9.53 -10.35
C TYR A 29 -10.34 8.42 -11.41
N LEU A 30 -9.21 7.81 -11.77
CA LEU A 30 -9.07 6.87 -12.87
C LEU A 30 -8.65 5.47 -12.38
N GLU A 31 -8.96 5.15 -11.14
CA GLU A 31 -8.55 3.89 -10.54
C GLU A 31 -9.75 3.04 -10.19
N SER A 32 -9.77 1.81 -10.69
CA SER A 32 -10.75 0.82 -10.26
C SER A 32 -10.51 0.43 -8.81
N ILE A 33 -11.59 0.40 -8.04
CA ILE A 33 -11.62 -0.09 -6.67
C ILE A 33 -12.51 -1.33 -6.66
N PRO A 34 -11.94 -2.53 -6.89
CA PRO A 34 -12.74 -3.74 -7.05
C PRO A 34 -13.58 -4.06 -5.82
N GLN A 35 -13.01 -3.88 -4.62
CA GLN A 35 -13.71 -4.18 -3.37
C GLN A 35 -13.43 -3.14 -2.29
N ILE A 36 -14.49 -2.79 -1.56
CA ILE A 36 -14.43 -1.88 -0.42
C ILE A 36 -15.06 -2.54 0.80
N GLU A 37 -14.58 -2.15 1.97
CA GLU A 37 -15.16 -2.48 3.27
C GLU A 37 -15.62 -1.20 3.97
N GLU A 38 -16.62 -1.34 4.84
CA GLU A 38 -17.08 -0.28 5.70
C GLU A 38 -16.57 -0.52 7.13
N VAL A 39 -15.79 0.43 7.63
CA VAL A 39 -15.26 0.41 8.99
C VAL A 39 -16.04 1.41 9.83
N SER A 40 -16.70 0.91 10.87
CA SER A 40 -17.42 1.78 11.81
C SER A 40 -16.44 2.54 12.68
N LEU A 41 -16.61 3.85 12.75
CA LEU A 41 -15.89 4.74 13.67
C LEU A 41 -16.75 5.05 14.92
N GLY A 42 -17.69 4.19 15.24
CA GLY A 42 -18.62 4.39 16.35
C GLY A 42 -19.56 5.56 16.08
N ALA A 43 -19.64 6.51 17.02
CA ALA A 43 -20.48 7.70 16.88
C ALA A 43 -20.02 8.67 15.78
N ASP A 44 -18.77 8.53 15.31
CA ASP A 44 -18.19 9.44 14.31
C ASP A 44 -18.50 9.02 12.85
N GLY A 45 -19.24 7.92 12.66
CA GLY A 45 -19.74 7.51 11.36
C GLY A 45 -19.10 6.23 10.81
N VAL A 46 -19.09 6.12 9.47
CA VAL A 46 -18.57 4.97 8.73
C VAL A 46 -17.52 5.45 7.73
N LEU A 47 -16.39 4.76 7.69
CA LEU A 47 -15.32 4.98 6.71
C LEU A 47 -15.32 3.85 5.68
N ARG A 48 -15.30 4.21 4.40
CA ARG A 48 -15.12 3.25 3.30
C ARG A 48 -13.64 3.12 2.99
N VAL A 49 -13.13 1.91 3.09
CA VAL A 49 -11.71 1.57 2.89
C VAL A 49 -11.56 0.47 1.84
N TYR A 50 -10.37 0.29 1.32
CA TYR A 50 -10.09 -0.90 0.51
C TYR A 50 -10.28 -2.17 1.33
N ALA A 51 -10.98 -3.15 0.78
CA ALA A 51 -10.93 -4.50 1.30
C ALA A 51 -9.48 -5.03 1.29
N LEU A 52 -9.16 -5.93 2.23
CA LEU A 52 -7.79 -6.42 2.39
C LEU A 52 -7.18 -6.98 1.07
N PRO A 53 -7.87 -7.80 0.25
CA PRO A 53 -7.32 -8.24 -1.03
C PRO A 53 -6.98 -7.09 -1.97
N THR A 54 -7.86 -6.08 -2.05
CA THR A 54 -7.67 -4.89 -2.90
C THR A 54 -6.50 -4.03 -2.41
N LEU A 55 -6.31 -3.91 -1.09
CA LEU A 55 -5.16 -3.20 -0.50
C LEU A 55 -3.85 -3.90 -0.86
N VAL A 56 -3.79 -5.22 -0.73
CA VAL A 56 -2.61 -6.02 -1.11
C VAL A 56 -2.32 -5.88 -2.60
N ALA A 57 -3.36 -6.01 -3.44
CA ALA A 57 -3.23 -5.82 -4.89
C ALA A 57 -2.71 -4.44 -5.28
N GLU A 58 -3.17 -3.38 -4.59
CA GLU A 58 -2.69 -2.01 -4.84
C GLU A 58 -1.21 -1.85 -4.53
N LYS A 59 -0.74 -2.39 -3.40
CA LYS A 59 0.68 -2.33 -3.02
C LYS A 59 1.56 -3.13 -3.99
N ILE A 60 1.13 -4.32 -4.39
CA ILE A 60 1.80 -5.14 -5.41
C ILE A 60 1.88 -4.38 -6.75
N ARG A 61 0.75 -3.86 -7.24
CA ARG A 61 0.72 -3.05 -8.46
C ARG A 61 1.68 -1.86 -8.37
N SER A 62 1.74 -1.17 -7.22
CA SER A 62 2.63 -0.03 -7.01
C SER A 62 4.11 -0.41 -7.12
N LEU A 63 4.49 -1.57 -6.57
CA LEU A 63 5.83 -2.13 -6.71
C LEU A 63 6.17 -2.45 -8.17
N LEU A 64 5.27 -3.14 -8.88
CA LEU A 64 5.46 -3.47 -10.29
C LEU A 64 5.51 -2.24 -11.20
N GLN A 65 4.88 -1.15 -10.80
CA GLN A 65 4.88 0.10 -11.57
C GLN A 65 6.14 0.97 -11.36
N GLN A 66 7.01 0.64 -10.41
CA GLN A 66 8.20 1.44 -10.08
C GLN A 66 9.06 1.81 -11.32
N PRO A 67 9.41 0.84 -12.21
CA PRO A 67 10.20 1.15 -13.39
C PRO A 67 9.50 2.14 -14.32
N LEU A 68 8.20 1.93 -14.57
CA LEU A 68 7.42 2.74 -15.50
C LEU A 68 7.24 4.19 -15.04
N ARG A 69 7.24 4.42 -13.74
CA ARG A 69 7.03 5.74 -13.13
C ARG A 69 8.30 6.35 -12.56
N ASN A 70 9.43 5.67 -12.69
CA ASN A 70 10.70 6.06 -12.08
C ASN A 70 10.53 6.44 -10.59
N ARG A 71 9.92 5.55 -9.82
CA ARG A 71 9.62 5.74 -8.38
C ARG A 71 10.24 4.62 -7.56
N HIS A 72 10.43 4.90 -6.28
CA HIS A 72 10.84 3.94 -5.26
C HIS A 72 9.66 3.68 -4.32
N ARG A 73 9.43 2.43 -3.91
CA ARG A 73 8.29 1.99 -3.11
C ARG A 73 8.72 1.13 -1.91
N ARG A 74 9.73 1.61 -1.18
CA ARG A 74 10.29 0.93 0.00
C ARG A 74 9.24 0.57 1.06
N GLN A 75 8.27 1.47 1.29
CA GLN A 75 7.20 1.26 2.26
C GLN A 75 6.27 0.11 1.88
N ASP A 76 6.02 -0.10 0.59
CA ASP A 76 5.08 -1.15 0.16
C ASP A 76 5.63 -2.56 0.45
N ILE A 77 6.96 -2.77 0.48
CA ILE A 77 7.56 -4.05 0.92
C ILE A 77 7.35 -4.26 2.42
N PHE A 78 7.61 -3.24 3.24
CA PHE A 78 7.38 -3.29 4.68
C PHE A 78 5.91 -3.57 5.01
N ASP A 79 4.99 -2.83 4.40
CA ASP A 79 3.56 -2.97 4.63
C ASP A 79 3.05 -4.35 4.18
N LEU A 80 3.48 -4.85 3.02
CA LEU A 80 3.10 -6.18 2.55
C LEU A 80 3.61 -7.27 3.48
N GLN A 81 4.89 -7.21 3.90
CA GLN A 81 5.41 -8.16 4.87
C GLN A 81 4.60 -8.14 6.16
N HIS A 82 4.31 -6.96 6.70
CA HIS A 82 3.50 -6.80 7.91
C HIS A 82 2.12 -7.42 7.74
N LEU A 83 1.45 -7.18 6.61
CA LEU A 83 0.15 -7.79 6.29
C LEU A 83 0.25 -9.31 6.20
N LEU A 84 1.24 -9.85 5.50
CA LEU A 84 1.43 -11.29 5.32
C LEU A 84 1.68 -12.03 6.65
N ILE A 85 2.37 -11.39 7.60
CA ILE A 85 2.60 -11.97 8.93
C ILE A 85 1.34 -11.91 9.80
N ASN A 86 0.59 -10.81 9.76
CA ASN A 86 -0.47 -10.54 10.73
C ASN A 86 -1.89 -10.85 10.22
N ARG A 87 -2.05 -11.20 8.96
CA ARG A 87 -3.36 -11.44 8.32
C ARG A 87 -3.40 -12.84 7.68
N PRO A 88 -3.61 -13.90 8.48
CA PRO A 88 -3.60 -15.29 8.00
C PRO A 88 -4.66 -15.56 6.92
N GLU A 89 -5.73 -14.76 6.85
CA GLU A 89 -6.74 -14.84 5.81
C GLU A 89 -6.19 -14.65 4.39
N LEU A 90 -5.04 -13.99 4.24
CA LEU A 90 -4.35 -13.84 2.95
C LEU A 90 -3.87 -15.17 2.34
N TYR A 91 -3.78 -16.21 3.14
CA TYR A 91 -3.40 -17.54 2.68
C TYR A 91 -4.60 -18.46 2.37
N ASN A 92 -5.82 -17.97 2.56
CA ASN A 92 -7.02 -18.69 2.16
C ASN A 92 -7.18 -18.66 0.64
N ALA A 93 -7.51 -19.80 0.03
CA ALA A 93 -7.62 -19.94 -1.42
C ALA A 93 -8.59 -18.93 -2.08
N SER A 94 -9.73 -18.65 -1.43
CA SER A 94 -10.67 -17.64 -1.93
C SER A 94 -10.09 -16.22 -1.90
N CYS A 95 -9.38 -15.86 -0.82
CA CYS A 95 -8.74 -14.56 -0.70
C CYS A 95 -7.60 -14.41 -1.73
N GLN A 96 -6.75 -15.44 -1.90
CA GLN A 96 -5.68 -15.44 -2.90
C GLN A 96 -6.22 -15.28 -4.33
N LYS A 97 -7.32 -15.95 -4.66
CA LYS A 97 -7.99 -15.79 -5.94
C LYS A 97 -8.41 -14.33 -6.17
N THR A 98 -9.05 -13.72 -5.18
CA THR A 98 -9.46 -12.31 -5.24
C THR A 98 -8.25 -11.38 -5.38
N VAL A 99 -7.15 -11.64 -4.66
CA VAL A 99 -5.92 -10.86 -4.78
C VAL A 99 -5.37 -10.87 -6.21
N VAL A 100 -5.33 -12.04 -6.87
CA VAL A 100 -4.87 -12.14 -8.27
C VAL A 100 -5.79 -11.35 -9.21
N GLU A 101 -7.11 -11.55 -9.09
CA GLU A 101 -8.10 -10.84 -9.91
C GLU A 101 -7.93 -9.32 -9.77
N ASP A 102 -7.79 -8.82 -8.54
CA ASP A 102 -7.59 -7.40 -8.26
C ASP A 102 -6.22 -6.89 -8.78
N ILE A 103 -5.14 -7.68 -8.68
CA ILE A 103 -3.83 -7.33 -9.26
C ILE A 103 -3.96 -7.15 -10.77
N ILE A 104 -4.60 -8.09 -11.47
CA ILE A 104 -4.77 -8.04 -12.92
C ILE A 104 -5.55 -6.78 -13.33
N ILE A 105 -6.68 -6.50 -12.66
CA ILE A 105 -7.51 -5.32 -12.93
C ILE A 105 -6.69 -4.04 -12.73
N LYS A 106 -6.04 -3.89 -11.56
CA LYS A 106 -5.28 -2.69 -11.22
C LYS A 106 -4.06 -2.47 -12.11
N CYS A 107 -3.37 -3.54 -12.47
CA CYS A 107 -2.24 -3.48 -13.40
C CYS A 107 -2.71 -3.09 -14.80
N HIS A 108 -3.80 -3.68 -15.30
CA HIS A 108 -4.40 -3.34 -16.59
C HIS A 108 -4.78 -1.85 -16.66
N ASP A 109 -5.46 -1.32 -15.64
CA ASP A 109 -5.88 0.09 -15.56
C ASP A 109 -4.70 1.08 -15.64
N ARG A 110 -3.52 0.63 -15.27
CA ARG A 110 -2.30 1.45 -15.25
C ARG A 110 -1.29 1.11 -16.35
N GLY A 111 -1.65 0.18 -17.24
CA GLY A 111 -0.77 -0.28 -18.31
C GLY A 111 0.51 -0.97 -17.79
N VAL A 112 0.40 -1.66 -16.66
CA VAL A 112 1.49 -2.43 -16.06
C VAL A 112 1.36 -3.89 -16.52
N PRO A 113 2.30 -4.43 -17.31
CA PRO A 113 2.28 -5.84 -17.61
C PRO A 113 2.50 -6.67 -16.34
N VAL A 114 1.73 -7.74 -16.16
CA VAL A 114 1.82 -8.59 -14.98
C VAL A 114 1.63 -10.07 -15.33
N ASP A 115 2.50 -10.88 -14.78
CA ASP A 115 2.44 -12.35 -14.78
C ASP A 115 3.09 -12.89 -13.50
N GLN A 116 3.06 -14.20 -13.32
CA GLN A 116 3.62 -14.88 -12.14
C GLN A 116 5.11 -14.59 -11.90
N GLY A 117 5.87 -14.28 -12.96
CA GLY A 117 7.32 -13.98 -12.90
C GLY A 117 7.65 -12.50 -12.73
N SER A 118 6.67 -11.61 -12.65
CA SER A 118 6.91 -10.16 -12.68
C SER A 118 7.80 -9.66 -11.54
N PHE A 119 7.78 -10.30 -10.35
CA PHE A 119 8.67 -9.96 -9.23
C PHE A 119 10.12 -10.45 -9.40
N ASP A 120 10.44 -11.22 -10.44
CA ASP A 120 11.80 -11.70 -10.70
C ASP A 120 12.68 -10.69 -11.44
N GLN A 121 12.10 -9.58 -11.85
CA GLN A 121 12.84 -8.50 -12.50
C GLN A 121 13.74 -7.79 -11.47
N PRO A 122 15.08 -7.77 -11.68
CA PRO A 122 16.02 -7.18 -10.72
C PRO A 122 15.68 -5.71 -10.40
N GLU A 123 15.18 -4.98 -11.39
CA GLU A 123 14.83 -3.57 -11.22
C GLU A 123 13.71 -3.35 -10.19
N ILE A 124 12.78 -4.29 -10.01
CA ILE A 124 11.74 -4.22 -8.97
C ILE A 124 12.39 -4.29 -7.59
N HIS A 125 13.32 -5.23 -7.39
CA HIS A 125 14.07 -5.41 -6.16
C HIS A 125 14.91 -4.17 -5.85
N ASP A 126 15.76 -3.73 -6.79
CA ASP A 126 16.71 -2.63 -6.59
C ASP A 126 15.99 -1.31 -6.25
N ARG A 127 14.86 -1.05 -6.90
CA ARG A 127 14.05 0.13 -6.62
C ARG A 127 13.34 0.08 -5.27
N ALA A 128 12.90 -1.09 -4.85
CA ALA A 128 12.28 -1.28 -3.53
C ALA A 128 13.31 -1.22 -2.40
N LEU A 129 14.55 -1.66 -2.65
CA LEU A 129 15.67 -1.57 -1.71
C LEU A 129 16.14 -0.13 -1.51
N ALA A 130 16.04 0.71 -2.57
CA ALA A 130 16.52 2.08 -2.51
C ALA A 130 15.89 2.84 -1.32
N ASP A 131 16.75 3.38 -0.48
CA ASP A 131 16.39 4.12 0.73
C ASP A 131 15.59 3.32 1.80
N TYR A 132 15.50 1.99 1.69
CA TYR A 132 14.75 1.16 2.66
C TYR A 132 15.23 1.35 4.10
N ALA A 133 16.55 1.43 4.30
CA ALA A 133 17.14 1.62 5.63
C ALA A 133 16.70 2.92 6.33
N THR A 134 16.32 3.96 5.57
CA THR A 134 15.84 5.22 6.16
C THR A 134 14.48 5.10 6.82
N MET A 135 13.75 4.01 6.57
CA MET A 135 12.47 3.75 7.24
C MET A 135 12.63 3.45 8.73
N ALA A 136 13.83 3.11 9.21
CA ALA A 136 14.07 2.89 10.63
C ALA A 136 13.69 4.10 11.51
N ASP A 137 13.77 5.30 10.96
CA ASP A 137 13.39 6.55 11.64
C ASP A 137 11.87 6.86 11.56
N GLU A 138 11.13 6.11 10.75
CA GLU A 138 9.71 6.38 10.44
C GLU A 138 8.76 5.36 11.09
N ILE A 139 9.27 4.23 11.58
CA ILE A 139 8.47 3.13 12.14
C ILE A 139 8.70 2.98 13.65
N GLU A 140 7.71 2.43 14.34
CA GLU A 140 7.89 1.95 15.69
C GLU A 140 8.43 0.51 15.69
N GLY A 141 9.53 0.28 16.41
CA GLY A 141 10.15 -1.03 16.50
C GLY A 141 11.34 -1.22 15.57
N GLU A 142 11.71 -2.47 15.35
CA GLU A 142 12.86 -2.85 14.53
C GLU A 142 12.45 -2.96 13.06
N LEU A 143 13.22 -2.32 12.15
CA LEU A 143 13.03 -2.46 10.72
C LEU A 143 13.41 -3.89 10.29
N PRO A 144 12.51 -4.63 9.64
CA PRO A 144 12.80 -5.96 9.14
C PRO A 144 13.97 -5.96 8.13
N ASP A 145 14.70 -7.06 8.09
CA ASP A 145 15.68 -7.30 7.03
C ASP A 145 15.01 -7.27 5.65
N PHE A 146 15.52 -6.42 4.77
CA PHE A 146 14.90 -6.19 3.45
C PHE A 146 14.82 -7.47 2.62
N GLU A 147 15.90 -8.27 2.56
CA GLU A 147 15.94 -9.46 1.72
C GLU A 147 14.92 -10.51 2.16
N LYS A 148 14.72 -10.65 3.47
CA LYS A 148 13.68 -11.53 4.02
C LYS A 148 12.28 -11.01 3.73
N ALA A 149 12.08 -9.70 3.87
CA ALA A 149 10.80 -9.06 3.57
C ALA A 149 10.46 -9.18 2.08
N PHE A 150 11.39 -8.86 1.21
CA PHE A 150 11.23 -8.97 -0.24
C PHE A 150 10.99 -10.42 -0.69
N ALA A 151 11.78 -11.38 -0.16
CA ALA A 151 11.59 -12.80 -0.47
C ALA A 151 10.19 -13.28 -0.07
N MET A 152 9.70 -12.91 1.12
CA MET A 152 8.35 -13.28 1.57
C MET A 152 7.27 -12.74 0.63
N VAL A 153 7.37 -11.47 0.23
CA VAL A 153 6.40 -10.83 -0.70
C VAL A 153 6.45 -11.50 -2.07
N ARG A 154 7.65 -11.75 -2.60
CA ARG A 154 7.84 -12.43 -3.89
C ARG A 154 7.30 -13.85 -3.86
N ASP A 155 7.59 -14.62 -2.81
CA ASP A 155 7.13 -16.01 -2.69
C ASP A 155 5.62 -16.09 -2.53
N TYR A 156 5.01 -15.17 -1.78
CA TYR A 156 3.56 -15.03 -1.72
C TYR A 156 2.97 -14.73 -3.10
N PHE A 157 3.50 -13.73 -3.82
CA PHE A 157 3.05 -13.36 -5.16
C PHE A 157 3.13 -14.53 -6.14
N ARG A 158 4.25 -15.25 -6.17
CA ARG A 158 4.44 -16.43 -7.03
C ARG A 158 3.49 -17.59 -6.67
N GLY A 159 3.18 -17.74 -5.38
CA GLY A 159 2.28 -18.78 -4.88
C GLY A 159 0.80 -18.50 -5.10
N LEU A 160 0.43 -17.31 -5.59
CA LEU A 160 -0.95 -16.98 -5.92
C LEU A 160 -1.46 -17.86 -7.09
N PRO A 161 -2.79 -18.13 -7.18
CA PRO A 161 -3.37 -18.98 -8.20
C PRO A 161 -3.48 -18.26 -9.56
N TRP A 162 -2.34 -17.98 -10.17
CA TRP A 162 -2.25 -17.46 -11.53
C TRP A 162 -2.87 -18.42 -12.53
N SER A 163 -3.73 -17.98 -13.42
CA SER A 163 -4.38 -18.77 -14.47
C SER A 163 -3.81 -18.44 -15.85
#